data_d638433e6fc206b442de0a55280e66de
#
_entry.id   d638433e6fc206b442de0a55280e66de
#
_cell.length_a   1.000
_cell.length_b   1.000
_cell.length_c   1.000
_cell.angle_alpha   90.00
_cell.angle_beta   90.00
_cell.angle_gamma   90.00
#
_symmetry.space_group_name_H-M   'P 1'
#
loop_
_entity.id
_entity.type
_entity.pdbx_description
1 polymer ?
#
loop_
_entity_poly.entity_id
_entity_poly.type
_entity_poly.pdbx_seq_one_letter_code
_entity_poly.pdbx_strand_id
1 'polypeptide(L)'
;KAAYEQPETCTLLRSPHIARNEEILLRPYGKEEALRKYYLGHLSDVVMVDAEMYAAERLGGADYDGDMIKTIADPVLNACVQRNYDFESHLDNTSNMPFLKIPAAEPRICDGDDWHARFETVKNTFSSRVGQISNAALDRGIIAYNENSDAAEQERCREETETLAILTGLEIDSAKSGVKPDLSEYLGQSDFKRNLFLKYKYLIEKNSGRSQWYEP
;
A
#
# COMPACT_ATOMS: atom_id res chain seq x y z
N LYS A 1 -8.11 32.06 15.08
CA LYS A 1 -7.80 30.66 14.70
C LYS A 1 -8.28 29.79 15.83
N ALA A 2 -9.32 28.98 15.62
CA ALA A 2 -9.69 27.94 16.57
C ALA A 2 -8.46 27.03 16.72
N ALA A 3 -8.04 26.77 17.94
CA ALA A 3 -6.99 25.79 18.20
C ALA A 3 -7.56 24.43 17.68
N TYR A 4 -6.91 23.87 16.69
CA TYR A 4 -7.23 22.54 16.20
C TYR A 4 -6.80 21.57 17.31
N GLU A 5 -7.78 21.04 18.04
CA GLU A 5 -7.49 19.98 18.99
C GLU A 5 -6.99 18.77 18.20
N GLN A 6 -5.76 18.37 18.47
CA GLN A 6 -5.21 17.17 17.85
C GLN A 6 -6.03 15.97 18.33
N PRO A 7 -6.41 15.06 17.43
CA PRO A 7 -7.10 13.86 17.82
C PRO A 7 -6.22 13.02 18.77
N GLU A 8 -6.84 12.29 19.68
CA GLU A 8 -6.14 11.42 20.60
C GLU A 8 -5.33 10.33 19.88
N THR A 9 -5.88 9.85 18.76
CA THR A 9 -5.23 8.91 17.84
C THR A 9 -5.57 9.25 16.40
N CYS A 10 -4.70 8.88 15.47
CA CYS A 10 -5.01 8.92 14.04
C CYS A 10 -4.41 7.72 13.31
N THR A 11 -5.12 7.26 12.30
CA THR A 11 -4.63 6.20 11.40
C THR A 11 -3.80 6.81 10.28
N LEU A 12 -2.64 6.22 10.02
CA LEU A 12 -1.77 6.56 8.91
C LEU A 12 -1.87 5.49 7.84
N LEU A 13 -2.08 5.90 6.61
CA LEU A 13 -2.18 5.05 5.43
C LEU A 13 -1.30 5.59 4.30
N ARG A 14 -0.76 4.69 3.50
CA ARG A 14 -0.09 4.99 2.24
C ARG A 14 -0.81 4.28 1.09
N SER A 15 -0.84 4.90 -0.07
CA SER A 15 -1.41 4.29 -1.27
C SER A 15 -0.29 3.67 -2.14
N PRO A 16 -0.48 2.47 -2.69
CA PRO A 16 -1.69 1.64 -2.59
C PRO A 16 -1.80 0.94 -1.22
N HIS A 17 -2.98 0.97 -0.61
CA HIS A 17 -3.30 0.19 0.57
C HIS A 17 -4.01 -1.09 0.13
N ILE A 18 -3.44 -2.24 0.40
CA ILE A 18 -3.88 -3.53 -0.15
C ILE A 18 -4.28 -4.51 0.95
N ALA A 19 -3.46 -4.61 2.00
CA ALA A 19 -3.68 -5.55 3.09
C ALA A 19 -3.90 -4.83 4.43
N ARG A 20 -4.62 -5.50 5.33
CA ARG A 20 -4.89 -5.02 6.71
C ARG A 20 -3.63 -4.78 7.55
N ASN A 21 -2.50 -5.27 7.12
CA ASN A 21 -1.21 -5.13 7.80
C ASN A 21 -0.54 -3.77 7.54
N GLU A 22 -1.03 -3.02 6.55
CA GLU A 22 -0.42 -1.77 6.06
C GLU A 22 -1.01 -0.53 6.74
N GLU A 23 -1.43 -0.65 7.98
CA GLU A 23 -2.03 0.42 8.77
C GLU A 23 -1.16 0.76 9.96
N ILE A 24 -1.04 2.05 10.27
CA ILE A 24 -0.36 2.52 11.46
C ILE A 24 -1.31 3.35 12.29
N LEU A 25 -1.42 3.05 13.58
CA LEU A 25 -2.11 3.88 14.54
C LEU A 25 -1.12 4.78 15.26
N LEU A 26 -1.26 6.08 15.09
CA LEU A 26 -0.41 7.09 15.70
C LEU A 26 -1.10 7.72 16.92
N ARG A 27 -0.32 7.98 17.96
CA ARG A 27 -0.66 8.92 19.03
C ARG A 27 0.13 10.19 18.82
N PRO A 28 -0.51 11.37 18.72
CA PRO A 28 0.21 12.62 18.64
C PRO A 28 1.13 12.82 19.83
N TYR A 29 2.36 13.21 19.57
CA TYR A 29 3.32 13.52 20.62
C TYR A 29 3.01 14.90 21.20
N GLY A 30 2.56 14.92 22.47
CA GLY A 30 2.06 16.14 23.13
C GLY A 30 3.13 17.13 23.61
N LYS A 31 4.42 16.83 23.46
CA LYS A 31 5.52 17.71 23.91
C LYS A 31 6.25 18.31 22.72
N GLU A 32 6.09 19.60 22.49
CA GLU A 32 6.97 20.33 21.58
C GLU A 32 8.36 20.51 22.22
N GLU A 33 9.36 19.87 21.64
CA GLU A 33 10.74 20.19 21.95
C GLU A 33 11.12 21.51 21.25
N ALA A 34 11.72 22.44 22.00
CA ALA A 34 12.13 23.73 21.47
C ALA A 34 13.07 23.63 20.24
N LEU A 35 13.97 22.65 20.24
CA LEU A 35 14.88 22.38 19.12
C LEU A 35 14.11 21.90 17.87
N ARG A 36 13.13 21.00 18.03
CA ARG A 36 12.30 20.51 16.92
C ARG A 36 11.50 21.67 16.30
N LYS A 37 10.89 22.49 17.13
CA LYS A 37 10.18 23.69 16.69
C LYS A 37 11.10 24.67 15.98
N TYR A 38 12.30 24.90 16.49
CA TYR A 38 13.27 25.81 15.91
C TYR A 38 13.75 25.35 14.53
N TYR A 39 14.13 24.08 14.39
CA TYR A 39 14.71 23.57 13.14
C TYR A 39 13.66 23.08 12.13
N LEU A 40 12.53 22.57 12.57
CA LEU A 40 11.54 21.88 11.72
C LEU A 40 10.17 22.57 11.70
N GLY A 41 10.00 23.69 12.42
CA GLY A 41 8.73 24.41 12.52
C GLY A 41 8.24 25.04 11.21
N HIS A 42 9.08 25.07 10.18
CA HIS A 42 8.70 25.49 8.83
C HIS A 42 8.08 24.37 7.99
N LEU A 43 8.17 23.11 8.45
CA LEU A 43 7.59 21.96 7.77
C LEU A 43 6.13 21.82 8.21
N SER A 44 5.20 22.21 7.34
CA SER A 44 3.75 22.19 7.63
C SER A 44 3.06 20.92 7.13
N ASP A 45 3.61 20.29 6.10
CA ASP A 45 2.96 19.20 5.36
C ASP A 45 3.71 17.88 5.48
N VAL A 46 4.46 17.71 6.57
CA VAL A 46 5.26 16.53 6.85
C VAL A 46 4.78 15.90 8.15
N VAL A 47 4.55 14.59 8.12
CA VAL A 47 4.33 13.78 9.32
C VAL A 47 5.66 13.22 9.76
N MET A 48 6.06 13.54 10.98
CA MET A 48 7.23 12.95 11.63
C MET A 48 6.79 11.79 12.49
N VAL A 49 7.38 10.63 12.25
CA VAL A 49 7.16 9.42 13.04
C VAL A 49 8.36 9.13 13.92
N ASP A 50 8.16 8.37 14.98
CA ASP A 50 9.25 7.93 15.84
C ASP A 50 10.22 7.05 15.03
N ALA A 51 11.52 7.26 15.22
CA ALA A 51 12.56 6.49 14.53
C ALA A 51 12.58 5.00 14.94
N GLU A 52 12.03 4.67 16.11
CA GLU A 52 11.91 3.31 16.59
C GLU A 52 10.67 2.58 16.07
N MET A 53 9.76 3.30 15.37
CA MET A 53 8.63 2.70 14.67
C MET A 53 9.08 2.12 13.33
N TYR A 54 8.59 0.95 13.00
CA TYR A 54 8.76 0.34 11.67
C TYR A 54 7.73 0.91 10.67
N ALA A 55 7.67 2.24 10.56
CA ALA A 55 6.64 2.90 9.78
C ALA A 55 6.77 2.62 8.28
N ALA A 56 8.01 2.62 7.76
CA ALA A 56 8.26 2.34 6.36
C ALA A 56 7.91 0.90 6.01
N GLU A 57 8.32 -0.04 6.83
CA GLU A 57 8.08 -1.47 6.65
C GLU A 57 6.59 -1.79 6.66
N ARG A 58 5.82 -1.07 7.47
CA ARG A 58 4.37 -1.29 7.60
C ARG A 58 3.58 -0.61 6.50
N LEU A 59 4.09 0.47 5.93
CA LEU A 59 3.41 1.25 4.89
C LEU A 59 3.76 0.79 3.45
N GLY A 60 3.90 -0.51 3.24
CA GLY A 60 3.97 -1.06 1.89
C GLY A 60 5.12 -0.54 1.04
N GLY A 61 6.36 -0.58 1.56
CA GLY A 61 7.55 -0.17 0.82
C GLY A 61 7.78 1.35 0.81
N ALA A 62 7.29 2.07 1.82
CA ALA A 62 7.70 3.45 2.07
C ALA A 62 9.20 3.51 2.37
N ASP A 63 9.89 4.57 1.89
CA ASP A 63 11.34 4.73 2.06
C ASP A 63 11.74 6.16 2.44
N TYR A 64 10.77 6.99 2.85
CA TYR A 64 10.94 8.38 3.31
C TYR A 64 11.50 9.34 2.24
N ASP A 65 11.46 8.98 0.98
CA ASP A 65 11.96 9.82 -0.13
C ASP A 65 10.95 10.85 -0.65
N GLY A 66 9.82 11.01 0.05
CA GLY A 66 8.72 11.90 -0.34
C GLY A 66 7.39 11.17 -0.48
N ASP A 67 7.24 10.05 0.20
CA ASP A 67 6.01 9.27 0.23
C ASP A 67 4.79 10.10 0.59
N MET A 68 3.75 10.00 -0.23
CA MET A 68 2.47 10.60 0.06
C MET A 68 1.67 9.71 1.01
N ILE A 69 1.39 10.22 2.19
CA ILE A 69 0.64 9.54 3.22
C ILE A 69 -0.66 10.27 3.55
N LYS A 70 -1.62 9.56 4.10
CA LYS A 70 -2.89 10.11 4.56
C LYS A 70 -3.07 9.84 6.04
N THR A 71 -3.30 10.90 6.81
CA THR A 71 -3.70 10.82 8.21
C THR A 71 -5.22 10.92 8.32
N ILE A 72 -5.83 10.03 9.07
CA ILE A 72 -7.28 9.95 9.24
C ILE A 72 -7.60 9.93 10.73
N ALA A 73 -8.41 10.89 11.16
CA ALA A 73 -8.87 11.03 12.53
C ALA A 73 -10.33 10.51 12.75
N ASP A 74 -10.82 9.70 11.80
CA ASP A 74 -12.17 9.14 11.91
C ASP A 74 -12.24 8.13 13.06
N PRO A 75 -13.18 8.30 14.02
CA PRO A 75 -13.23 7.47 15.21
C PRO A 75 -13.58 6.01 14.92
N VAL A 76 -14.37 5.75 13.87
CA VAL A 76 -14.74 4.37 13.49
C VAL A 76 -13.53 3.64 12.91
N LEU A 77 -12.81 4.29 11.98
CA LEU A 77 -11.60 3.73 11.41
C LEU A 77 -10.53 3.51 12.49
N ASN A 78 -10.29 4.52 13.31
CA ASN A 78 -9.31 4.42 14.40
C ASN A 78 -9.64 3.28 15.37
N ALA A 79 -10.92 3.09 15.71
CA ALA A 79 -11.35 1.98 16.56
C ALA A 79 -11.16 0.61 15.88
N CYS A 80 -11.31 0.54 14.57
CA CYS A 80 -11.02 -0.69 13.82
C CYS A 80 -9.52 -1.01 13.83
N VAL A 81 -8.69 -0.03 13.54
CA VAL A 81 -7.22 -0.21 13.50
C VAL A 81 -6.68 -0.48 14.90
N GLN A 82 -7.22 0.17 15.92
CA GLN A 82 -6.80 0.00 17.32
C GLN A 82 -6.91 -1.44 17.81
N ARG A 83 -7.81 -2.25 17.26
CA ARG A 83 -7.92 -3.68 17.62
C ARG A 83 -6.65 -4.47 17.31
N ASN A 84 -5.84 -3.96 16.40
CA ASN A 84 -4.58 -4.57 15.98
C ASN A 84 -3.38 -4.05 16.79
N TYR A 85 -3.60 -3.09 17.72
CA TYR A 85 -2.54 -2.44 18.46
C TYR A 85 -2.67 -2.64 19.96
N ASP A 86 -1.55 -2.96 20.59
CA ASP A 86 -1.38 -2.98 22.04
C ASP A 86 -0.44 -1.83 22.44
N PHE A 87 -1.00 -0.75 22.95
CA PHE A 87 -0.24 0.42 23.35
C PHE A 87 0.49 0.29 24.69
N GLU A 88 0.39 -0.83 25.37
CA GLU A 88 1.19 -1.11 26.56
C GLU A 88 2.62 -1.49 26.19
N SER A 89 2.82 -2.02 25.01
CA SER A 89 4.14 -2.25 24.43
C SER A 89 4.73 -0.95 23.86
N HIS A 90 6.01 -0.72 24.02
CA HIS A 90 6.65 0.56 23.72
C HIS A 90 7.21 0.69 22.30
N LEU A 91 7.12 -0.36 21.49
CA LEU A 91 7.67 -0.42 20.15
C LEU A 91 6.57 -0.75 19.13
N ASP A 92 6.92 -0.85 17.90
CA ASP A 92 6.02 -1.26 16.82
C ASP A 92 5.54 -2.72 16.95
N ASN A 93 6.13 -3.47 17.85
CA ASN A 93 5.60 -4.74 18.37
C ASN A 93 4.24 -4.59 19.08
N THR A 94 3.77 -3.34 19.23
CA THR A 94 2.41 -3.03 19.67
C THR A 94 1.34 -3.53 18.71
N SER A 95 1.67 -3.71 17.43
CA SER A 95 0.71 -4.27 16.48
C SER A 95 0.71 -5.79 16.53
N ASN A 96 -0.49 -6.37 16.66
CA ASN A 96 -0.69 -7.81 16.55
C ASN A 96 -0.61 -8.34 15.10
N MET A 97 -0.54 -7.42 14.12
CA MET A 97 -0.39 -7.78 12.72
C MET A 97 1.10 -7.88 12.35
N PRO A 98 1.52 -8.98 11.72
CA PRO A 98 2.90 -9.12 11.26
C PRO A 98 3.23 -8.10 10.16
N PHE A 99 4.50 -7.78 10.01
CA PHE A 99 4.98 -7.04 8.83
C PHE A 99 4.86 -7.88 7.58
N LEU A 100 4.44 -7.23 6.50
CA LEU A 100 4.54 -7.80 5.16
C LEU A 100 5.91 -7.45 4.58
N LYS A 101 6.92 -8.23 4.96
CA LYS A 101 8.28 -7.99 4.49
C LYS A 101 8.40 -8.24 3.00
N ILE A 102 8.70 -7.19 2.25
CA ILE A 102 9.00 -7.28 0.82
C ILE A 102 10.43 -7.84 0.68
N PRO A 103 10.60 -9.02 0.04
CA PRO A 103 11.93 -9.57 -0.15
C PRO A 103 12.72 -8.71 -1.14
N ALA A 104 14.01 -8.50 -0.85
CA ALA A 104 14.90 -7.82 -1.80
C ALA A 104 15.06 -8.70 -3.04
N ALA A 105 14.77 -8.16 -4.22
CA ALA A 105 15.08 -8.82 -5.48
C ALA A 105 16.57 -8.61 -5.82
N GLU A 106 17.24 -9.64 -6.29
CA GLU A 106 18.59 -9.49 -6.84
C GLU A 106 18.51 -8.62 -8.10
N PRO A 107 19.23 -7.47 -8.15
CA PRO A 107 19.13 -6.57 -9.27
C PRO A 107 19.72 -7.23 -10.54
N ARG A 108 19.04 -7.01 -11.65
CA ARG A 108 19.56 -7.42 -12.96
C ARG A 108 20.72 -6.51 -13.34
N ILE A 109 21.90 -7.08 -13.40
CA ILE A 109 23.10 -6.37 -13.84
C ILE A 109 23.19 -6.47 -15.36
N CYS A 110 23.34 -5.34 -16.04
CA CYS A 110 23.63 -5.28 -17.47
C CYS A 110 24.98 -4.62 -17.69
N ASP A 111 25.64 -4.99 -18.78
CA ASP A 111 26.86 -4.32 -19.22
C ASP A 111 26.53 -2.85 -19.56
N GLY A 112 27.27 -1.92 -18.95
CA GLY A 112 27.10 -0.49 -19.17
C GLY A 112 27.36 -0.04 -20.61
N ASP A 113 28.18 -0.77 -21.33
CA ASP A 113 28.54 -0.49 -22.73
C ASP A 113 27.57 -1.15 -23.74
N ASP A 114 26.78 -2.14 -23.29
CA ASP A 114 25.72 -2.73 -24.10
C ASP A 114 24.44 -1.87 -24.06
N TRP A 115 24.33 -1.00 -25.05
CA TRP A 115 23.15 -0.10 -25.18
C TRP A 115 21.84 -0.87 -25.37
N HIS A 116 21.87 -2.04 -26.01
CA HIS A 116 20.67 -2.86 -26.22
C HIS A 116 20.18 -3.47 -24.91
N ALA A 117 21.07 -4.02 -24.10
CA ALA A 117 20.74 -4.53 -22.78
C ALA A 117 20.20 -3.42 -21.85
N ARG A 118 20.80 -2.22 -21.91
CA ARG A 118 20.31 -1.04 -21.19
C ARG A 118 18.93 -0.63 -21.64
N PHE A 119 18.70 -0.56 -22.95
CA PHE A 119 17.38 -0.19 -23.50
C PHE A 119 16.30 -1.19 -23.09
N GLU A 120 16.52 -2.50 -23.20
CA GLU A 120 15.56 -3.51 -22.78
C GLU A 120 15.30 -3.46 -21.26
N THR A 121 16.32 -3.18 -20.45
CA THR A 121 16.14 -2.99 -19.00
C THR A 121 15.22 -1.80 -18.72
N VAL A 122 15.49 -0.65 -19.33
CA VAL A 122 14.67 0.55 -19.17
C VAL A 122 13.26 0.30 -19.69
N LYS A 123 13.09 -0.26 -20.87
CA LYS A 123 11.80 -0.58 -21.47
C LYS A 123 10.92 -1.44 -20.55
N ASN A 124 11.52 -2.40 -19.86
CA ASN A 124 10.81 -3.27 -18.93
C ASN A 124 10.32 -2.53 -17.68
N THR A 125 10.87 -1.35 -17.35
CA THR A 125 10.41 -0.55 -16.21
C THR A 125 9.12 0.22 -16.50
N PHE A 126 8.80 0.51 -17.77
CA PHE A 126 7.66 1.36 -18.14
C PHE A 126 6.28 0.72 -18.01
N SER A 127 6.17 -0.58 -17.91
CA SER A 127 4.89 -1.28 -17.85
C SER A 127 4.56 -1.73 -16.42
N SER A 128 4.18 -0.79 -15.54
CA SER A 128 3.76 -1.13 -14.18
C SER A 128 2.41 -1.83 -14.15
N ARG A 129 2.33 -2.92 -13.39
CA ARG A 129 1.11 -3.71 -13.17
C ARG A 129 0.46 -3.45 -11.80
N VAL A 130 0.95 -2.44 -11.05
CA VAL A 130 0.44 -2.08 -9.71
C VAL A 130 -1.09 -1.95 -9.69
N GLY A 131 -1.67 -1.27 -10.70
CA GLY A 131 -3.12 -1.14 -10.81
C GLY A 131 -3.86 -2.47 -11.02
N GLN A 132 -3.24 -3.44 -11.72
CA GLN A 132 -3.82 -4.76 -11.92
C GLN A 132 -3.78 -5.57 -10.61
N ILE A 133 -2.67 -5.48 -9.88
CA ILE A 133 -2.51 -6.13 -8.57
C ILE A 133 -3.50 -5.56 -7.57
N SER A 134 -3.62 -4.22 -7.49
CA SER A 134 -4.58 -3.55 -6.60
C SER A 134 -6.02 -3.94 -6.90
N ASN A 135 -6.40 -4.08 -8.16
CA ASN A 135 -7.73 -4.56 -8.54
C ASN A 135 -7.96 -6.02 -8.15
N ALA A 136 -6.94 -6.88 -8.31
CA ALA A 136 -7.03 -8.27 -7.89
C ALA A 136 -7.15 -8.39 -6.36
N ALA A 137 -6.45 -7.56 -5.62
CA ALA A 137 -6.53 -7.49 -4.16
C ALA A 137 -7.91 -6.97 -3.70
N LEU A 138 -8.48 -5.99 -4.39
CA LEU A 138 -9.81 -5.47 -4.08
C LEU A 138 -10.90 -6.55 -4.22
N ASP A 139 -10.84 -7.36 -5.28
CA ASP A 139 -11.79 -8.46 -5.48
C ASP A 139 -11.70 -9.49 -4.32
N ARG A 140 -10.50 -9.79 -3.85
CA ARG A 140 -10.26 -10.70 -2.72
C ARG A 140 -10.65 -10.06 -1.40
N GLY A 141 -10.34 -8.80 -1.20
CA GLY A 141 -10.69 -8.06 0.00
C GLY A 141 -12.20 -8.02 0.23
N ILE A 142 -13.01 -7.89 -0.83
CA ILE A 142 -14.46 -7.93 -0.70
C ILE A 142 -14.94 -9.30 -0.20
N ILE A 143 -14.37 -10.40 -0.68
CA ILE A 143 -14.72 -11.73 -0.21
C ILE A 143 -14.24 -11.95 1.23
N ALA A 144 -13.02 -11.52 1.52
CA ALA A 144 -12.36 -11.66 2.81
C ALA A 144 -13.14 -11.03 3.98
N TYR A 145 -13.90 -9.97 3.68
CA TYR A 145 -14.65 -9.20 4.69
C TYR A 145 -16.17 -9.25 4.48
N ASN A 146 -16.67 -10.09 3.58
CA ASN A 146 -18.11 -10.28 3.39
C ASN A 146 -18.62 -11.33 4.39
N GLU A 147 -19.52 -10.90 5.28
CA GLU A 147 -20.13 -11.76 6.30
C GLU A 147 -20.89 -12.98 5.74
N ASN A 148 -21.29 -12.94 4.47
CA ASN A 148 -21.99 -14.03 3.80
C ASN A 148 -21.04 -15.04 3.09
N SER A 149 -19.73 -14.79 3.10
CA SER A 149 -18.76 -15.70 2.53
C SER A 149 -18.42 -16.81 3.53
N ASP A 150 -18.03 -17.97 3.02
CA ASP A 150 -17.53 -19.06 3.85
C ASP A 150 -16.25 -18.66 4.60
N ALA A 151 -16.12 -19.09 5.87
CA ALA A 151 -14.99 -18.70 6.72
C ALA A 151 -13.64 -19.14 6.16
N ALA A 152 -13.56 -20.32 5.54
CA ALA A 152 -12.34 -20.80 4.91
C ALA A 152 -11.99 -19.96 3.66
N GLU A 153 -12.99 -19.56 2.88
CA GLU A 153 -12.80 -18.67 1.74
C GLU A 153 -12.38 -17.27 2.18
N GLN A 154 -12.96 -16.74 3.25
CA GLN A 154 -12.56 -15.46 3.83
C GLN A 154 -11.08 -15.49 4.22
N GLU A 155 -10.63 -16.51 4.96
CA GLU A 155 -9.25 -16.59 5.41
C GLU A 155 -8.28 -16.73 4.24
N ARG A 156 -8.57 -17.61 3.28
CA ARG A 156 -7.79 -17.73 2.05
C ARG A 156 -7.66 -16.39 1.32
N CYS A 157 -8.76 -15.65 1.18
CA CYS A 157 -8.72 -14.34 0.53
C CYS A 157 -7.95 -13.28 1.33
N ARG A 158 -7.91 -13.36 2.66
CA ARG A 158 -7.05 -12.50 3.49
C ARG A 158 -5.57 -12.78 3.23
N GLU A 159 -5.16 -14.05 3.24
CA GLU A 159 -3.80 -14.46 2.93
C GLU A 159 -3.38 -14.04 1.52
N GLU A 160 -4.29 -14.17 0.55
CA GLU A 160 -4.03 -13.72 -0.83
C GLU A 160 -3.88 -12.19 -0.93
N THR A 161 -4.61 -11.38 -0.14
CA THR A 161 -4.39 -9.93 -0.11
C THR A 161 -3.03 -9.56 0.48
N GLU A 162 -2.57 -10.28 1.50
CA GLU A 162 -1.23 -10.08 2.08
C GLU A 162 -0.14 -10.42 1.06
N THR A 163 -0.29 -11.52 0.34
CA THR A 163 0.63 -11.88 -0.75
C THR A 163 0.63 -10.83 -1.86
N LEU A 164 -0.55 -10.34 -2.25
CA LEU A 164 -0.66 -9.29 -3.28
C LEU A 164 -0.06 -7.96 -2.82
N ALA A 165 -0.07 -7.63 -1.53
CA ALA A 165 0.63 -6.47 -0.99
C ALA A 165 2.15 -6.61 -1.16
N ILE A 166 2.72 -7.78 -0.84
CA ILE A 166 4.13 -8.08 -1.08
C ILE A 166 4.47 -7.98 -2.58
N LEU A 167 3.65 -8.57 -3.44
CA LEU A 167 3.84 -8.54 -4.90
C LEU A 167 3.71 -7.11 -5.46
N THR A 168 2.91 -6.25 -4.83
CA THR A 168 2.83 -4.83 -5.18
C THR A 168 4.15 -4.12 -4.89
N GLY A 169 4.73 -4.36 -3.72
CA GLY A 169 6.04 -3.82 -3.37
C GLY A 169 7.12 -4.27 -4.34
N LEU A 170 7.17 -5.57 -4.66
CA LEU A 170 8.10 -6.11 -5.66
C LEU A 170 7.89 -5.51 -7.06
N GLU A 171 6.65 -5.26 -7.46
CA GLU A 171 6.35 -4.62 -8.75
C GLU A 171 6.82 -3.15 -8.76
N ILE A 172 6.67 -2.42 -7.65
CA ILE A 172 7.19 -1.06 -7.50
C ILE A 172 8.71 -1.08 -7.59
N ASP A 173 9.37 -1.96 -6.85
CA ASP A 173 10.83 -2.10 -6.84
C ASP A 173 11.40 -2.67 -8.14
N SER A 174 10.56 -3.23 -9.00
CA SER A 174 11.00 -3.71 -10.32
C SER A 174 11.60 -2.62 -11.19
N ALA A 175 11.22 -1.36 -10.96
CA ALA A 175 11.83 -0.20 -11.62
C ALA A 175 13.29 -0.02 -11.23
N LYS A 176 13.67 -0.39 -10.01
CA LYS A 176 15.03 -0.30 -9.47
C LYS A 176 15.85 -1.58 -9.76
N SER A 177 15.22 -2.73 -9.59
CA SER A 177 15.88 -4.04 -9.72
C SER A 177 15.93 -4.59 -11.15
N GLY A 178 15.03 -4.14 -12.03
CA GLY A 178 14.84 -4.73 -13.37
C GLY A 178 14.15 -6.11 -13.35
N VAL A 179 13.71 -6.58 -12.18
CA VAL A 179 13.09 -7.91 -11.99
C VAL A 179 11.62 -7.72 -11.65
N LYS A 180 10.72 -8.29 -12.45
CA LYS A 180 9.29 -8.28 -12.21
C LYS A 180 8.82 -9.53 -11.50
N PRO A 181 7.90 -9.42 -10.52
CA PRO A 181 7.31 -10.58 -9.88
C PRO A 181 6.44 -11.38 -10.86
N ASP A 182 6.35 -12.70 -10.63
CA ASP A 182 5.37 -13.53 -11.30
C ASP A 182 3.98 -13.28 -10.70
N LEU A 183 3.04 -12.92 -11.55
CA LEU A 183 1.65 -12.62 -11.19
C LEU A 183 0.66 -13.61 -11.84
N SER A 184 1.15 -14.65 -12.48
CA SER A 184 0.32 -15.59 -13.26
C SER A 184 -0.76 -16.27 -12.41
N GLU A 185 -0.46 -16.51 -11.14
CA GLU A 185 -1.41 -17.11 -10.18
C GLU A 185 -2.56 -16.17 -9.82
N TYR A 186 -2.33 -14.86 -9.85
CA TYR A 186 -3.29 -13.86 -9.35
C TYR A 186 -3.97 -13.05 -10.45
N LEU A 187 -3.35 -12.95 -11.61
CA LEU A 187 -3.89 -12.20 -12.74
C LEU A 187 -4.37 -13.15 -13.85
N GLY A 188 -5.55 -12.89 -14.37
CA GLY A 188 -6.10 -13.65 -15.48
C GLY A 188 -6.95 -14.86 -15.08
N GLN A 189 -7.17 -15.12 -13.81
CA GLN A 189 -8.09 -16.17 -13.36
C GLN A 189 -9.52 -15.76 -13.70
N SER A 190 -10.17 -16.59 -14.54
CA SER A 190 -11.55 -16.36 -15.00
C SER A 190 -12.59 -16.56 -13.89
N ASP A 191 -12.21 -17.27 -12.83
CA ASP A 191 -13.13 -17.76 -11.79
C ASP A 191 -13.40 -16.76 -10.67
N PHE A 192 -12.57 -15.71 -10.57
CA PHE A 192 -12.84 -14.61 -9.65
C PHE A 192 -13.98 -13.74 -10.17
N LYS A 193 -15.08 -13.69 -9.43
CA LYS A 193 -16.21 -12.79 -9.72
C LYS A 193 -15.75 -11.35 -9.48
N ARG A 194 -15.33 -10.68 -10.54
CA ARG A 194 -14.95 -9.26 -10.46
C ARG A 194 -16.12 -8.43 -9.96
N ASN A 195 -15.81 -7.47 -9.13
CA ASN A 195 -16.79 -6.52 -8.65
C ASN A 195 -17.59 -5.87 -9.77
N LEU A 196 -18.86 -5.55 -9.50
CA LEU A 196 -19.76 -4.98 -10.49
C LEU A 196 -19.18 -3.75 -11.18
N PHE A 197 -18.52 -2.84 -10.46
CA PHE A 197 -17.97 -1.64 -11.06
C PHE A 197 -16.79 -1.93 -12.01
N LEU A 198 -15.96 -2.94 -11.72
CA LEU A 198 -14.90 -3.39 -12.63
C LEU A 198 -15.49 -4.08 -13.86
N LYS A 199 -16.59 -4.81 -13.70
CA LYS A 199 -17.35 -5.38 -14.83
C LYS A 199 -17.97 -4.29 -15.70
N TYR A 200 -18.51 -3.22 -15.09
CA TYR A 200 -19.08 -2.10 -15.82
C TYR A 200 -18.04 -1.42 -16.69
N LYS A 201 -16.85 -1.14 -16.16
CA LYS A 201 -15.76 -0.57 -16.93
C LYS A 201 -15.42 -1.46 -18.13
N TYR A 202 -15.24 -2.75 -17.93
CA TYR A 202 -14.95 -3.70 -19.00
C TYR A 202 -16.07 -3.80 -20.04
N LEU A 203 -17.34 -3.79 -19.62
CA LEU A 203 -18.49 -3.85 -20.51
C LEU A 203 -18.64 -2.56 -21.33
N ILE A 204 -18.36 -1.41 -20.75
CA ILE A 204 -18.34 -0.13 -21.45
C ILE A 204 -17.22 -0.13 -22.50
N GLU A 205 -16.01 -0.51 -22.12
CA GLU A 205 -14.88 -0.61 -23.05
C GLU A 205 -15.13 -1.60 -24.19
N LYS A 206 -15.76 -2.75 -23.92
CA LYS A 206 -16.11 -3.76 -24.91
C LYS A 206 -17.22 -3.32 -25.85
N ASN A 207 -18.23 -2.61 -25.35
CA ASN A 207 -19.41 -2.19 -26.13
C ASN A 207 -19.23 -0.87 -26.86
N SER A 208 -18.35 0.01 -26.40
CA SER A 208 -18.11 1.33 -27.01
C SER A 208 -17.10 1.33 -28.14
N GLY A 209 -16.43 0.20 -28.40
CA GLY A 209 -15.50 0.05 -29.53
C GLY A 209 -14.28 0.98 -29.53
N ARG A 210 -14.20 1.91 -28.64
CA ARG A 210 -13.19 2.84 -28.11
C ARG A 210 -13.93 3.85 -27.26
N SER A 211 -13.56 3.99 -26.00
CA SER A 211 -14.19 5.03 -25.19
C SER A 211 -13.86 6.40 -25.79
N GLN A 212 -14.88 7.15 -26.15
CA GLN A 212 -14.76 8.57 -26.56
C GLN A 212 -14.24 9.48 -25.43
N TRP A 213 -13.79 8.90 -24.30
CA TRP A 213 -13.35 9.61 -23.10
C TRP A 213 -11.83 9.87 -23.07
N TYR A 214 -11.10 9.46 -24.10
CA TYR A 214 -9.67 9.74 -24.27
C TYR A 214 -9.43 10.40 -25.62
N GLU A 215 -9.95 11.61 -25.79
CA GLU A 215 -9.32 12.57 -26.69
C GLU A 215 -8.64 13.65 -25.81
N PRO A 216 -7.34 13.93 -26.08
CA PRO A 216 -6.54 14.89 -25.31
C PRO A 216 -7.03 16.33 -25.48
#